data_4ad4dd31fde03240c97449db397ec9f0
#
_entry.id   4ad4dd31fde03240c97449db397ec9f0
#
_cell.length_a   1.000
_cell.length_b   1.000
_cell.length_c   1.000
_cell.angle_alpha   90.00
_cell.angle_beta   90.00
_cell.angle_gamma   90.00
#
_symmetry.space_group_name_H-M   'P 1'
#
loop_
_entity.id
_entity.type
_entity.pdbx_description
1 polymer ?
#
loop_
_entity_poly.entity_id
_entity_poly.type
_entity_poly.pdbx_seq_one_letter_code
_entity_poly.pdbx_strand_id
1 'polypeptide(L)'
;MTNQSTIDKLIEMRLTAMADAFRIQMDDPTMKEVPFEDRFGMLVDVEYSNRKNNRLKRLIRQAEFEQPDASIAAIDYHSGRKLNKALINRLATCEYITEYRNIFITGATGSGKTYMACAFGMEACKHYYSVRYIRLPDLLLDLQAARDNGTFSTVLKKYTKPIVLIIDEWLLLKLTEAEAMNLF
;
A
#
# COMPACT_ATOMS: atom_id res chain seq x y z
N MET A 1 -36.03 21.21 -7.62
CA MET A 1 -35.28 20.26 -6.83
C MET A 1 -34.64 21.04 -5.69
N THR A 2 -34.78 20.56 -4.47
CA THR A 2 -34.11 21.22 -3.33
C THR A 2 -32.64 20.77 -3.28
N ASN A 3 -31.75 21.66 -2.89
CA ASN A 3 -30.31 21.36 -2.73
C ASN A 3 -30.10 20.14 -1.79
N GLN A 4 -30.96 19.97 -0.79
CA GLN A 4 -30.94 18.80 0.10
C GLN A 4 -31.16 17.48 -0.66
N SER A 5 -32.09 17.43 -1.60
CA SER A 5 -32.32 16.23 -2.43
C SER A 5 -31.10 15.86 -3.28
N THR A 6 -30.31 16.85 -3.71
CA THR A 6 -29.04 16.59 -4.44
C THR A 6 -28.00 16.01 -3.51
N ILE A 7 -27.85 16.55 -2.29
CA ILE A 7 -26.94 16.06 -1.26
C ILE A 7 -27.27 14.60 -0.92
N ASP A 8 -28.55 14.29 -0.69
CA ASP A 8 -29.00 12.94 -0.33
C ASP A 8 -28.64 11.91 -1.43
N LYS A 9 -28.82 12.29 -2.69
CA LYS A 9 -28.43 11.45 -3.84
C LYS A 9 -26.92 11.25 -3.93
N LEU A 10 -26.10 12.28 -3.68
CA LEU A 10 -24.65 12.15 -3.66
C LEU A 10 -24.20 11.17 -2.56
N ILE A 11 -24.84 11.23 -1.39
CA ILE A 11 -24.56 10.31 -0.29
C ILE A 11 -24.96 8.87 -0.66
N GLU A 12 -26.14 8.69 -1.24
CA GLU A 12 -26.61 7.38 -1.71
C GLU A 12 -25.68 6.77 -2.76
N MET A 13 -25.16 7.60 -3.68
CA MET A 13 -24.11 7.20 -4.65
C MET A 13 -22.73 7.00 -4.02
N ARG A 14 -22.58 7.16 -2.70
CA ARG A 14 -21.29 7.09 -1.97
C ARG A 14 -20.27 8.14 -2.43
N LEU A 15 -20.73 9.32 -2.82
CA LEU A 15 -19.93 10.51 -3.16
C LEU A 15 -19.93 11.47 -1.96
N THR A 16 -19.52 10.96 -0.79
CA THR A 16 -19.69 11.70 0.47
C THR A 16 -18.81 12.95 0.56
N ALA A 17 -17.56 12.88 0.07
CA ALA A 17 -16.68 14.05 0.06
C ALA A 17 -17.21 15.14 -0.89
N MET A 18 -17.76 14.76 -2.03
CA MET A 18 -18.44 15.68 -2.96
C MET A 18 -19.69 16.30 -2.34
N ALA A 19 -20.48 15.53 -1.60
CA ALA A 19 -21.67 16.02 -0.89
C ALA A 19 -21.31 17.07 0.16
N ASP A 20 -20.24 16.82 0.94
CA ASP A 20 -19.75 17.76 1.95
C ASP A 20 -19.17 19.03 1.31
N ALA A 21 -18.38 18.89 0.24
CA ALA A 21 -17.87 20.04 -0.51
C ALA A 21 -19.01 20.86 -1.14
N PHE A 22 -20.07 20.21 -1.61
CA PHE A 22 -21.24 20.89 -2.16
C PHE A 22 -21.98 21.70 -1.09
N ARG A 23 -22.13 21.19 0.15
CA ARG A 23 -22.69 21.96 1.27
C ARG A 23 -21.85 23.21 1.54
N ILE A 24 -20.52 23.05 1.63
CA ILE A 24 -19.60 24.19 1.87
C ILE A 24 -19.74 25.25 0.76
N GLN A 25 -19.79 24.84 -0.51
CA GLN A 25 -19.98 25.79 -1.62
C GLN A 25 -21.32 26.53 -1.56
N MET A 26 -22.38 25.88 -1.05
CA MET A 26 -23.68 26.55 -0.93
C MET A 26 -23.73 27.59 0.18
N ASP A 27 -22.97 27.36 1.26
CA ASP A 27 -22.91 28.25 2.42
C ASP A 27 -21.93 29.40 2.21
N ASP A 28 -21.04 29.32 1.20
CA ASP A 28 -20.04 30.34 0.88
C ASP A 28 -20.57 31.33 -0.17
N PRO A 29 -20.84 32.63 0.23
CA PRO A 29 -21.33 33.63 -0.69
C PRO A 29 -20.39 33.95 -1.86
N THR A 30 -19.05 33.76 -1.68
CA THR A 30 -18.05 34.02 -2.71
C THR A 30 -18.15 33.06 -3.89
N MET A 31 -18.68 31.84 -3.66
CA MET A 31 -18.90 30.86 -4.70
C MET A 31 -19.92 31.28 -5.76
N LYS A 32 -20.72 32.32 -5.49
CA LYS A 32 -21.67 32.85 -6.50
C LYS A 32 -20.98 33.51 -7.67
N GLU A 33 -19.77 34.05 -7.47
CA GLU A 33 -18.97 34.72 -8.48
C GLU A 33 -18.12 33.74 -9.30
N VAL A 34 -17.98 32.49 -8.84
CA VAL A 34 -17.20 31.45 -9.51
C VAL A 34 -18.08 30.78 -10.58
N PRO A 35 -17.61 30.63 -11.84
CA PRO A 35 -18.33 29.90 -12.88
C PRO A 35 -18.74 28.48 -12.47
N PHE A 36 -19.85 28.01 -13.02
CA PHE A 36 -20.39 26.68 -12.65
C PHE A 36 -19.38 25.54 -12.96
N GLU A 37 -18.69 25.63 -14.08
CA GLU A 37 -17.72 24.65 -14.53
C GLU A 37 -16.57 24.49 -13.51
N ASP A 38 -16.07 25.61 -12.99
CA ASP A 38 -14.99 25.60 -12.00
C ASP A 38 -15.49 25.04 -10.67
N ARG A 39 -16.68 25.45 -10.21
CA ARG A 39 -17.28 24.90 -8.99
C ARG A 39 -17.52 23.40 -9.08
N PHE A 40 -18.01 22.94 -10.21
CA PHE A 40 -18.22 21.52 -10.45
C PHE A 40 -16.89 20.76 -10.49
N GLY A 41 -15.86 21.34 -11.15
CA GLY A 41 -14.50 20.80 -11.15
C GLY A 41 -13.95 20.61 -9.74
N MET A 42 -14.09 21.61 -8.87
CA MET A 42 -13.67 21.53 -7.45
C MET A 42 -14.36 20.37 -6.71
N LEU A 43 -15.66 20.15 -6.94
CA LEU A 43 -16.40 19.05 -6.32
C LEU A 43 -15.87 17.69 -6.77
N VAL A 44 -15.59 17.53 -8.06
CA VAL A 44 -15.03 16.30 -8.63
C VAL A 44 -13.64 16.03 -8.08
N ASP A 45 -12.78 17.05 -8.00
CA ASP A 45 -11.41 16.95 -7.51
C ASP A 45 -11.35 16.52 -6.04
N VAL A 46 -12.25 17.04 -5.20
CA VAL A 46 -12.36 16.64 -3.79
C VAL A 46 -12.71 15.16 -3.67
N GLU A 47 -13.73 14.70 -4.38
CA GLU A 47 -14.14 13.29 -4.35
C GLU A 47 -13.05 12.36 -4.91
N TYR A 48 -12.44 12.74 -6.03
CA TYR A 48 -11.36 11.99 -6.66
C TYR A 48 -10.16 11.82 -5.72
N SER A 49 -9.73 12.93 -5.10
CA SER A 49 -8.62 12.93 -4.15
C SER A 49 -8.94 12.09 -2.91
N ASN A 50 -10.17 12.21 -2.38
CA ASN A 50 -10.63 11.41 -1.25
C ASN A 50 -10.61 9.91 -1.57
N ARG A 51 -11.10 9.52 -2.75
CA ARG A 51 -11.08 8.10 -3.19
C ARG A 51 -9.66 7.57 -3.35
N LYS A 52 -8.77 8.36 -3.94
CA LYS A 52 -7.34 7.99 -4.06
C LYS A 52 -6.70 7.78 -2.69
N ASN A 53 -6.92 8.72 -1.76
CA ASN A 53 -6.38 8.65 -0.41
C ASN A 53 -6.94 7.42 0.35
N ASN A 54 -8.25 7.18 0.24
CA ASN A 54 -8.87 6.02 0.89
C ASN A 54 -8.38 4.68 0.30
N ARG A 55 -8.15 4.63 -1.02
CA ARG A 55 -7.52 3.47 -1.67
C ARG A 55 -6.11 3.23 -1.13
N LEU A 56 -5.28 4.26 -1.04
CA LEU A 56 -3.93 4.18 -0.51
C LEU A 56 -3.92 3.69 0.95
N LYS A 57 -4.72 4.33 1.83
CA LYS A 57 -4.86 3.91 3.23
C LYS A 57 -5.26 2.44 3.36
N ARG A 58 -6.16 1.95 2.50
CA ARG A 58 -6.58 0.55 2.48
C ARG A 58 -5.43 -0.37 2.07
N LEU A 59 -4.67 -0.02 1.03
CA LEU A 59 -3.52 -0.81 0.57
C LEU A 59 -2.46 -0.93 1.66
N ILE A 60 -2.11 0.18 2.30
CA ILE A 60 -1.14 0.21 3.40
C ILE A 60 -1.60 -0.69 4.56
N ARG A 61 -2.87 -0.57 4.97
CA ARG A 61 -3.43 -1.41 6.04
C ARG A 61 -3.42 -2.90 5.68
N GLN A 62 -3.71 -3.24 4.42
CA GLN A 62 -3.74 -4.63 3.94
C GLN A 62 -2.35 -5.24 3.78
N ALA A 63 -1.33 -4.42 3.62
CA ALA A 63 0.05 -4.87 3.49
C ALA A 63 0.59 -5.47 4.81
N GLU A 64 0.10 -5.04 5.97
CA GLU A 64 0.52 -5.47 7.30
C GLU A 64 2.04 -5.33 7.51
N PHE A 65 2.57 -4.14 7.19
CA PHE A 65 3.99 -3.85 7.36
C PHE A 65 4.42 -3.92 8.82
N GLU A 66 5.60 -4.49 9.09
CA GLU A 66 6.26 -4.44 10.41
C GLU A 66 6.59 -2.99 10.81
N GLN A 67 6.97 -2.17 9.84
CA GLN A 67 7.29 -0.75 10.04
C GLN A 67 6.43 0.12 9.12
N PRO A 68 5.21 0.46 9.54
CA PRO A 68 4.25 1.19 8.70
C PRO A 68 4.65 2.64 8.43
N ASP A 69 5.58 3.21 9.20
CA ASP A 69 6.10 4.57 9.03
C ASP A 69 7.38 4.62 8.18
N ALA A 70 7.83 3.47 7.64
CA ALA A 70 9.03 3.41 6.82
C ALA A 70 8.85 4.25 5.54
N SER A 71 9.88 5.05 5.21
CA SER A 71 9.88 5.93 4.05
C SER A 71 11.24 6.00 3.39
N ILE A 72 11.26 5.98 2.06
CA ILE A 72 12.49 6.18 1.28
C ILE A 72 13.11 7.56 1.57
N ALA A 73 12.29 8.58 1.78
CA ALA A 73 12.74 9.94 2.08
C ALA A 73 13.45 10.05 3.43
N ALA A 74 13.15 9.15 4.38
CA ALA A 74 13.74 9.15 5.71
C ALA A 74 14.98 8.24 5.84
N ILE A 75 15.47 7.66 4.74
CA ILE A 75 16.68 6.83 4.75
C ILE A 75 17.89 7.73 5.02
N ASP A 76 18.61 7.42 6.10
CA ASP A 76 19.88 8.08 6.41
C ASP A 76 21.03 7.48 5.57
N TYR A 77 21.54 8.27 4.64
CA TYR A 77 22.68 7.92 3.79
C TYR A 77 24.03 8.22 4.41
N HIS A 78 24.10 8.93 5.55
CA HIS A 78 25.33 9.35 6.21
C HIS A 78 25.80 8.40 7.31
N SER A 79 25.02 7.36 7.61
CA SER A 79 25.24 6.42 8.73
C SER A 79 26.39 5.42 8.54
N GLY A 80 27.40 5.71 7.69
CA GLY A 80 28.52 4.80 7.40
C GLY A 80 28.15 3.54 6.58
N ARG A 81 26.86 3.34 6.33
CA ARG A 81 26.34 2.30 5.42
C ARG A 81 26.56 2.79 3.99
N LYS A 82 27.27 2.02 3.17
CA LYS A 82 27.54 2.37 1.76
C LYS A 82 26.28 2.15 0.90
N LEU A 83 25.19 2.87 1.20
CA LEU A 83 23.96 2.79 0.44
C LEU A 83 24.08 3.55 -0.89
N ASN A 84 23.69 2.91 -1.98
CA ASN A 84 23.65 3.57 -3.29
C ASN A 84 22.32 4.32 -3.44
N LYS A 85 22.35 5.64 -3.17
CA LYS A 85 21.17 6.51 -3.27
C LYS A 85 20.52 6.49 -4.67
N ALA A 86 21.32 6.46 -5.73
CA ALA A 86 20.79 6.43 -7.10
C ALA A 86 20.02 5.13 -7.36
N LEU A 87 20.54 3.99 -6.90
CA LEU A 87 19.84 2.70 -7.00
C LEU A 87 18.53 2.71 -6.18
N ILE A 88 18.57 3.21 -4.94
CA ILE A 88 17.38 3.27 -4.08
C ILE A 88 16.30 4.14 -4.73
N ASN A 89 16.67 5.32 -5.24
CA ASN A 89 15.74 6.20 -5.95
C ASN A 89 15.14 5.53 -7.21
N ARG A 90 15.95 4.80 -7.98
CA ARG A 90 15.48 4.05 -9.13
C ARG A 90 14.50 2.93 -8.71
N LEU A 91 14.78 2.20 -7.63
CA LEU A 91 13.86 1.17 -7.13
C LEU A 91 12.56 1.79 -6.60
N ALA A 92 12.61 3.02 -6.05
CA ALA A 92 11.42 3.74 -5.59
C ALA A 92 10.44 4.13 -6.71
N THR A 93 10.86 4.12 -8.00
CA THR A 93 9.94 4.29 -9.14
C THR A 93 9.02 3.08 -9.36
N CYS A 94 9.30 1.96 -8.71
CA CYS A 94 8.56 0.70 -8.85
C CYS A 94 8.59 0.07 -10.26
N GLU A 95 9.52 0.49 -11.15
CA GLU A 95 9.68 -0.10 -12.48
C GLU A 95 10.02 -1.60 -12.42
N TYR A 96 10.74 -2.04 -11.36
CA TYR A 96 11.06 -3.44 -11.15
C TYR A 96 9.81 -4.35 -11.10
N ILE A 97 8.66 -3.80 -10.70
CA ILE A 97 7.39 -4.55 -10.64
C ILE A 97 6.89 -4.85 -12.05
N THR A 98 6.89 -3.86 -12.93
CA THR A 98 6.45 -4.01 -14.33
C THR A 98 7.43 -4.82 -15.16
N GLU A 99 8.71 -4.83 -14.77
CA GLU A 99 9.77 -5.63 -15.37
C GLU A 99 9.87 -7.06 -14.78
N TYR A 100 8.97 -7.43 -13.84
CA TYR A 100 8.96 -8.74 -13.17
C TYR A 100 10.29 -9.10 -12.50
N ARG A 101 10.98 -8.11 -11.89
CA ARG A 101 12.26 -8.32 -11.21
C ARG A 101 12.07 -8.45 -9.71
N ASN A 102 12.84 -9.35 -9.10
CA ASN A 102 12.91 -9.51 -7.66
C ASN A 102 14.01 -8.60 -7.05
N ILE A 103 13.78 -8.16 -5.82
CA ILE A 103 14.77 -7.40 -5.03
C ILE A 103 15.22 -8.28 -3.87
N PHE A 104 16.53 -8.44 -3.71
CA PHE A 104 17.15 -9.08 -2.55
C PHE A 104 17.88 -8.02 -1.72
N ILE A 105 17.45 -7.87 -0.45
CA ILE A 105 18.09 -6.94 0.50
C ILE A 105 18.92 -7.76 1.48
N THR A 106 20.24 -7.64 1.39
CA THR A 106 21.19 -8.39 2.22
C THR A 106 21.99 -7.45 3.12
N GLY A 107 22.44 -7.95 4.26
CA GLY A 107 23.26 -7.18 5.20
C GLY A 107 23.22 -7.76 6.60
N ALA A 108 24.06 -7.23 7.50
CA ALA A 108 24.14 -7.65 8.90
C ALA A 108 22.82 -7.45 9.66
N THR A 109 22.64 -8.14 10.78
CA THR A 109 21.51 -7.90 11.70
C THR A 109 21.53 -6.45 12.17
N GLY A 110 20.35 -5.82 12.27
CA GLY A 110 20.23 -4.41 12.67
C GLY A 110 20.64 -3.38 11.60
N SER A 111 21.01 -3.79 10.38
CA SER A 111 21.41 -2.86 9.30
C SER A 111 20.24 -2.11 8.64
N GLY A 112 19.00 -2.34 9.05
CA GLY A 112 17.81 -1.67 8.51
C GLY A 112 17.19 -2.36 7.28
N LYS A 113 17.43 -3.67 7.08
CA LYS A 113 16.83 -4.44 5.96
C LYS A 113 15.31 -4.39 5.96
N THR A 114 14.69 -4.68 7.11
CA THR A 114 13.24 -4.63 7.32
C THR A 114 12.68 -3.24 7.03
N TYR A 115 13.35 -2.19 7.53
CA TYR A 115 12.97 -0.81 7.24
C TYR A 115 12.96 -0.53 5.74
N MET A 116 14.03 -0.92 5.04
CA MET A 116 14.16 -0.70 3.60
C MET A 116 13.11 -1.49 2.81
N ALA A 117 12.85 -2.75 3.18
CA ALA A 117 11.81 -3.56 2.56
C ALA A 117 10.42 -2.94 2.73
N CYS A 118 10.09 -2.48 3.95
CA CYS A 118 8.85 -1.77 4.23
C CYS A 118 8.77 -0.44 3.46
N ALA A 119 9.87 0.33 3.37
CA ALA A 119 9.91 1.59 2.63
C ALA A 119 9.64 1.39 1.13
N PHE A 120 10.21 0.35 0.48
CA PHE A 120 9.87 0.00 -0.89
C PHE A 120 8.41 -0.48 -1.03
N GLY A 121 7.91 -1.25 -0.06
CA GLY A 121 6.51 -1.64 -0.03
C GLY A 121 5.56 -0.43 0.07
N MET A 122 5.92 0.57 0.86
CA MET A 122 5.17 1.83 0.97
C MET A 122 5.16 2.60 -0.36
N GLU A 123 6.29 2.68 -1.07
CA GLU A 123 6.32 3.28 -2.41
C GLU A 123 5.44 2.50 -3.39
N ALA A 124 5.47 1.17 -3.36
CA ALA A 124 4.57 0.34 -4.19
C ALA A 124 3.09 0.63 -3.88
N CYS A 125 2.71 0.81 -2.60
CA CYS A 125 1.36 1.22 -2.22
C CYS A 125 0.98 2.61 -2.75
N LYS A 126 1.92 3.58 -2.76
CA LYS A 126 1.71 4.93 -3.33
C LYS A 126 1.47 4.87 -4.85
N HIS A 127 2.08 3.91 -5.53
CA HIS A 127 1.81 3.57 -6.93
C HIS A 127 0.56 2.68 -7.12
N TYR A 128 -0.23 2.48 -6.06
CA TYR A 128 -1.47 1.68 -6.03
C TYR A 128 -1.29 0.20 -6.32
N TYR A 129 -0.10 -0.36 -6.15
CA TYR A 129 0.13 -1.80 -6.12
C TYR A 129 -0.32 -2.40 -4.79
N SER A 130 -0.90 -3.59 -4.82
CA SER A 130 -1.19 -4.35 -3.61
C SER A 130 0.08 -5.02 -3.11
N VAL A 131 0.36 -4.86 -1.81
CA VAL A 131 1.54 -5.39 -1.15
C VAL A 131 1.10 -6.28 0.00
N ARG A 132 1.86 -7.34 0.26
CA ARG A 132 1.77 -8.13 1.48
C ARG A 132 3.17 -8.29 2.06
N TYR A 133 3.32 -7.98 3.35
CA TYR A 133 4.52 -8.25 4.13
C TYR A 133 4.28 -9.46 5.03
N ILE A 134 5.28 -10.31 5.18
CA ILE A 134 5.30 -11.42 6.13
C ILE A 134 6.73 -11.81 6.45
N ARG A 135 7.00 -12.29 7.67
CA ARG A 135 8.25 -12.97 7.99
C ARG A 135 8.17 -14.42 7.53
N LEU A 136 9.27 -14.97 7.03
CA LEU A 136 9.29 -16.35 6.54
C LEU A 136 8.81 -17.38 7.59
N PRO A 137 9.20 -17.32 8.87
CA PRO A 137 8.69 -18.25 9.87
C PRO A 137 7.16 -18.21 10.01
N ASP A 138 6.57 -17.00 10.00
CA ASP A 138 5.13 -16.82 10.12
C ASP A 138 4.39 -17.35 8.87
N LEU A 139 4.96 -17.14 7.68
CA LEU A 139 4.44 -17.70 6.43
C LEU A 139 4.39 -19.25 6.49
N LEU A 140 5.45 -19.88 6.96
CA LEU A 140 5.52 -21.33 7.07
C LEU A 140 4.49 -21.87 8.06
N LEU A 141 4.32 -21.21 9.21
CA LEU A 141 3.29 -21.55 10.20
C LEU A 141 1.88 -21.40 9.64
N ASP A 142 1.59 -20.28 8.94
CA ASP A 142 0.29 -20.06 8.31
C ASP A 142 -0.04 -21.17 7.28
N LEU A 143 0.94 -21.54 6.45
CA LEU A 143 0.77 -22.57 5.43
C LEU A 143 0.59 -23.97 6.04
N GLN A 144 1.36 -24.29 7.10
CA GLN A 144 1.21 -25.57 7.79
C GLN A 144 -0.17 -25.68 8.45
N ALA A 145 -0.57 -24.68 9.23
CA ALA A 145 -1.88 -24.65 9.88
C ALA A 145 -3.03 -24.75 8.85
N ALA A 146 -2.84 -24.11 7.68
CA ALA A 146 -3.83 -24.17 6.60
C ALA A 146 -3.94 -25.58 5.98
N ARG A 147 -2.85 -26.34 5.90
CA ARG A 147 -2.88 -27.74 5.47
C ARG A 147 -3.63 -28.61 6.47
N ASP A 148 -3.32 -28.46 7.76
CA ASP A 148 -3.94 -29.23 8.83
C ASP A 148 -5.46 -29.00 8.91
N ASN A 149 -5.90 -27.76 8.59
CA ASN A 149 -7.30 -27.37 8.61
C ASN A 149 -8.01 -27.50 7.24
N GLY A 150 -7.34 -27.98 6.19
CA GLY A 150 -7.93 -28.10 4.85
C GLY A 150 -8.22 -26.77 4.14
N THR A 151 -7.64 -25.65 4.60
CA THR A 151 -7.87 -24.29 4.06
C THR A 151 -6.71 -23.76 3.22
N PHE A 152 -5.77 -24.62 2.85
CA PHE A 152 -4.50 -24.27 2.17
C PHE A 152 -4.71 -23.35 0.95
N SER A 153 -5.63 -23.70 0.04
CA SER A 153 -5.89 -22.92 -1.17
C SER A 153 -6.38 -21.49 -0.86
N THR A 154 -7.11 -21.30 0.25
CA THR A 154 -7.61 -19.98 0.67
C THR A 154 -6.49 -19.13 1.27
N VAL A 155 -5.67 -19.72 2.14
CA VAL A 155 -4.54 -19.05 2.78
C VAL A 155 -3.45 -18.72 1.75
N LEU A 156 -3.14 -19.64 0.84
CA LEU A 156 -2.18 -19.41 -0.23
C LEU A 156 -2.55 -18.17 -1.07
N LYS A 157 -3.83 -17.96 -1.37
CA LYS A 157 -4.30 -16.77 -2.09
C LYS A 157 -4.00 -15.45 -1.37
N LYS A 158 -3.86 -15.44 -0.04
CA LYS A 158 -3.46 -14.27 0.75
C LYS A 158 -2.06 -13.78 0.35
N TYR A 159 -1.19 -14.69 -0.08
CA TYR A 159 0.21 -14.43 -0.43
C TYR A 159 0.47 -14.36 -1.93
N THR A 160 -0.32 -15.03 -2.74
CA THR A 160 -0.14 -15.06 -4.20
C THR A 160 -0.97 -14.00 -4.95
N LYS A 161 -2.03 -13.46 -4.33
CA LYS A 161 -2.88 -12.42 -4.93
C LYS A 161 -2.25 -11.00 -4.94
N PRO A 162 -1.51 -10.58 -3.90
CA PRO A 162 -0.81 -9.29 -3.94
C PRO A 162 0.19 -9.23 -5.09
N ILE A 163 0.36 -8.04 -5.67
CA ILE A 163 1.33 -7.81 -6.76
C ILE A 163 2.76 -7.89 -6.23
N VAL A 164 2.98 -7.44 -4.99
CA VAL A 164 4.28 -7.50 -4.32
C VAL A 164 4.13 -8.31 -3.04
N LEU A 165 4.95 -9.34 -2.89
CA LEU A 165 5.11 -10.09 -1.65
C LEU A 165 6.50 -9.76 -1.07
N ILE A 166 6.51 -9.26 0.17
CA ILE A 166 7.74 -9.01 0.94
C ILE A 166 7.87 -10.14 1.94
N ILE A 167 8.94 -10.93 1.80
CA ILE A 167 9.28 -11.99 2.75
C ILE A 167 10.52 -11.54 3.51
N ASP A 168 10.37 -11.23 4.79
CA ASP A 168 11.47 -10.86 5.66
C ASP A 168 12.02 -12.09 6.43
N GLU A 169 13.16 -11.94 7.06
CA GLU A 169 13.86 -13.02 7.77
C GLU A 169 14.12 -14.25 6.88
N TRP A 170 14.36 -14.00 5.58
CA TRP A 170 14.60 -15.05 4.59
C TRP A 170 15.81 -15.89 4.96
N LEU A 171 15.61 -17.22 5.12
CA LEU A 171 16.64 -18.21 5.42
C LEU A 171 17.46 -17.95 6.70
N LEU A 172 16.92 -17.28 7.71
CA LEU A 172 17.56 -17.20 9.03
C LEU A 172 17.64 -18.57 9.72
N LEU A 173 16.68 -19.46 9.43
CA LEU A 173 16.63 -20.82 9.92
C LEU A 173 16.77 -21.79 8.74
N LYS A 174 17.33 -22.97 9.01
CA LYS A 174 17.39 -24.06 8.03
C LYS A 174 15.97 -24.61 7.85
N LEU A 175 15.49 -24.60 6.62
CA LEU A 175 14.19 -25.20 6.28
C LEU A 175 14.25 -26.72 6.33
N THR A 176 13.19 -27.35 6.79
CA THR A 176 12.93 -28.78 6.57
C THR A 176 12.51 -29.02 5.12
N GLU A 177 12.57 -30.28 4.65
CA GLU A 177 12.12 -30.63 3.29
C GLU A 177 10.64 -30.26 3.08
N ALA A 178 9.79 -30.51 4.08
CA ALA A 178 8.37 -30.18 4.01
C ALA A 178 8.11 -28.65 3.91
N GLU A 179 8.86 -27.83 4.64
CA GLU A 179 8.79 -26.37 4.57
C GLU A 179 9.29 -25.85 3.22
N ALA A 180 10.38 -26.41 2.70
CA ALA A 180 10.87 -26.06 1.37
C ALA A 180 9.83 -26.36 0.29
N MET A 181 9.17 -27.54 0.34
CA MET A 181 8.09 -27.88 -0.59
C MET A 181 6.85 -26.97 -0.49
N ASN A 182 6.67 -26.26 0.62
CA ASN A 182 5.57 -25.28 0.79
C ASN A 182 5.84 -23.94 0.11
N LEU A 183 7.12 -23.64 -0.22
CA LEU A 183 7.55 -22.38 -0.83
C LEU A 183 7.64 -22.45 -2.37
N PHE A 184 7.68 -23.65 -2.94
CA PHE A 184 7.74 -23.93 -4.37
C PHE A 184 6.47 -24.64 -4.86
#